data_fdc70af9c5f3c01514c4cf419d271015
#
_entry.id   fdc70af9c5f3c01514c4cf419d271015
#
_cell.length_a   1.000
_cell.length_b   1.000
_cell.length_c   1.000
_cell.angle_alpha   90.00
_cell.angle_beta   90.00
_cell.angle_gamma   90.00
#
_symmetry.space_group_name_H-M   'P 1'
#
loop_
_entity.id
_entity.type
_entity.pdbx_description
1 polymer ?
#
loop_
_entity_poly.entity_id
_entity_poly.type
_entity_poly.pdbx_seq_one_letter_code
_entity_poly.pdbx_strand_id
1 'polypeptide(L)'
;KRHRVMKKHNKIIIAVPRGRILSELRIFFKKIKLNPDKSLFDESCRKLRFKSSDPSIDFIKVRAFDVCTFVAFGAAHIGIAGSDVIEEFDYSEIYSPIKLNIGKCHLSVAALKSLLVKEKPKSWSNIRVATKYPNLTKKHFAKRGIQVETIKLNGSMELAPALKMCRRIVDLVSTGKTLKENGLIEVEKIFNVTSKLIVNRSALKTNLEINKIIKKFLN
;
A
#
# COMPACT_ATOMS: atom_id res chain seq x y z
N LYS A 1 -28.67 -27.62 -34.46
CA LYS A 1 -28.59 -27.11 -33.06
C LYS A 1 -27.33 -26.25 -32.94
N ARG A 2 -27.45 -24.94 -33.00
CA ARG A 2 -26.32 -23.99 -32.80
C ARG A 2 -25.96 -24.00 -31.30
N HIS A 3 -24.81 -24.53 -30.94
CA HIS A 3 -24.25 -24.35 -29.61
C HIS A 3 -23.95 -22.87 -29.41
N ARG A 4 -24.78 -22.20 -28.60
CA ARG A 4 -24.54 -20.87 -28.10
C ARG A 4 -23.41 -21.00 -27.07
N VAL A 5 -22.17 -20.78 -27.49
CA VAL A 5 -21.03 -20.66 -26.59
C VAL A 5 -21.31 -19.44 -25.72
N MET A 6 -21.80 -19.67 -24.51
CA MET A 6 -21.91 -18.61 -23.50
C MET A 6 -20.50 -18.10 -23.25
N LYS A 7 -20.18 -16.90 -23.75
CA LYS A 7 -18.98 -16.15 -23.35
C LYS A 7 -19.03 -16.03 -21.83
N LYS A 8 -18.23 -16.84 -21.16
CA LYS A 8 -17.99 -16.71 -19.73
C LYS A 8 -17.35 -15.34 -19.55
N HIS A 9 -18.13 -14.29 -19.26
CA HIS A 9 -17.60 -12.99 -18.91
C HIS A 9 -16.72 -13.22 -17.67
N ASN A 10 -15.42 -13.17 -17.85
CA ASN A 10 -14.49 -13.23 -16.74
C ASN A 10 -14.80 -12.02 -15.85
N LYS A 11 -15.19 -12.30 -14.61
CA LYS A 11 -15.50 -11.25 -13.63
C LYS A 11 -14.30 -10.34 -13.43
N ILE A 12 -14.56 -9.06 -13.25
CA ILE A 12 -13.54 -8.10 -12.86
C ILE A 12 -13.27 -8.29 -11.37
N ILE A 13 -12.02 -8.49 -11.02
CA ILE A 13 -11.55 -8.67 -9.65
C ILE A 13 -10.90 -7.39 -9.18
N ILE A 14 -11.40 -6.86 -8.04
CA ILE A 14 -10.87 -5.67 -7.38
C ILE A 14 -10.17 -6.10 -6.10
N ALA A 15 -8.86 -5.86 -5.98
CA ALA A 15 -8.09 -6.13 -4.78
C ALA A 15 -8.13 -4.93 -3.82
N VAL A 16 -8.54 -5.18 -2.57
CA VAL A 16 -8.57 -4.17 -1.51
C VAL A 16 -7.67 -4.56 -0.33
N PRO A 17 -6.99 -3.58 0.30
CA PRO A 17 -6.11 -3.84 1.43
C PRO A 17 -6.90 -4.09 2.71
N ARG A 18 -6.40 -4.95 3.59
CA ARG A 18 -6.87 -5.06 4.97
C ARG A 18 -6.46 -3.86 5.81
N GLY A 19 -7.15 -3.63 6.93
CA GLY A 19 -6.79 -2.63 7.91
C GLY A 19 -7.43 -1.26 7.67
N ARG A 20 -6.79 -0.20 8.14
CA ARG A 20 -7.34 1.17 8.18
C ARG A 20 -7.93 1.66 6.85
N ILE A 21 -7.25 1.42 5.74
CA ILE A 21 -7.74 1.85 4.42
C ILE A 21 -9.08 1.20 4.08
N LEU A 22 -9.31 -0.05 4.49
CA LEU A 22 -10.55 -0.75 4.21
C LEU A 22 -11.76 -0.10 4.87
N SER A 23 -11.60 0.43 6.09
CA SER A 23 -12.69 1.14 6.79
C SER A 23 -13.06 2.45 6.08
N GLU A 24 -12.07 3.21 5.61
CA GLU A 24 -12.31 4.42 4.81
C GLU A 24 -12.95 4.09 3.46
N LEU A 25 -12.55 2.97 2.83
CA LEU A 25 -13.13 2.50 1.57
C LEU A 25 -14.62 2.16 1.69
N ARG A 26 -15.11 1.75 2.86
CA ARG A 26 -16.55 1.48 3.07
C ARG A 26 -17.41 2.69 2.73
N ILE A 27 -17.01 3.87 3.19
CA ILE A 27 -17.72 5.13 2.92
C ILE A 27 -17.58 5.50 1.45
N PHE A 28 -16.37 5.38 0.93
CA PHE A 28 -16.04 5.71 -0.45
C PHE A 28 -16.82 4.84 -1.46
N PHE A 29 -16.88 3.53 -1.28
CA PHE A 29 -17.62 2.62 -2.14
C PHE A 29 -19.13 2.90 -2.14
N LYS A 30 -19.70 3.26 -0.98
CA LYS A 30 -21.09 3.68 -0.90
C LYS A 30 -21.37 4.91 -1.76
N LYS A 31 -20.46 5.90 -1.74
CA LYS A 31 -20.57 7.13 -2.53
C LYS A 31 -20.59 6.84 -4.04
N ILE A 32 -19.73 5.97 -4.52
CA ILE A 32 -19.60 5.63 -5.95
C ILE A 32 -20.55 4.49 -6.39
N LYS A 33 -21.48 4.08 -5.49
CA LYS A 33 -22.46 2.99 -5.75
C LYS A 33 -21.80 1.66 -6.13
N LEU A 34 -20.64 1.37 -5.55
CA LEU A 34 -19.97 0.11 -5.66
C LEU A 34 -20.19 -0.65 -4.35
N ASN A 35 -21.11 -1.62 -4.37
CA ASN A 35 -21.60 -2.26 -3.16
C ASN A 35 -21.08 -3.69 -3.01
N PRO A 36 -19.89 -3.90 -2.41
CA PRO A 36 -19.43 -5.24 -2.06
C PRO A 36 -20.27 -5.82 -0.91
N ASP A 37 -20.23 -7.14 -0.77
CA ASP A 37 -20.81 -7.84 0.38
C ASP A 37 -20.30 -7.20 1.68
N LYS A 38 -21.22 -6.97 2.63
CA LYS A 38 -20.93 -6.29 3.91
C LYS A 38 -19.85 -7.01 4.72
N SER A 39 -19.74 -8.33 4.59
CA SER A 39 -18.71 -9.13 5.26
C SER A 39 -17.28 -8.82 4.80
N LEU A 40 -17.08 -8.12 3.67
CA LEU A 40 -15.78 -7.57 3.27
C LEU A 40 -15.17 -6.69 4.37
N PHE A 41 -16.00 -5.90 5.05
CA PHE A 41 -15.59 -4.92 6.06
C PHE A 41 -15.56 -5.49 7.49
N ASP A 42 -15.94 -6.76 7.64
CA ASP A 42 -15.85 -7.47 8.91
C ASP A 42 -14.41 -8.02 9.08
N GLU A 43 -13.72 -7.57 10.12
CA GLU A 43 -12.35 -8.02 10.42
C GLU A 43 -12.30 -9.48 10.89
N SER A 44 -13.37 -9.99 11.51
CA SER A 44 -13.50 -11.38 11.95
C SER A 44 -13.72 -12.34 10.78
N CYS A 45 -14.23 -11.84 9.65
CA CYS A 45 -14.50 -12.64 8.46
C CYS A 45 -13.21 -13.15 7.81
N ARG A 46 -13.04 -14.46 7.79
CA ARG A 46 -11.87 -15.12 7.19
C ARG A 46 -11.98 -15.35 5.68
N LYS A 47 -13.13 -15.05 5.06
CA LYS A 47 -13.27 -15.09 3.61
C LYS A 47 -12.28 -14.11 2.96
N LEU A 48 -11.78 -14.47 1.79
CA LEU A 48 -10.82 -13.67 1.01
C LEU A 48 -11.45 -13.11 -0.26
N ARG A 49 -12.53 -13.73 -0.75
CA ARG A 49 -13.25 -13.31 -1.95
C ARG A 49 -14.72 -13.01 -1.62
N PHE A 50 -15.20 -11.89 -2.13
CA PHE A 50 -16.52 -11.34 -1.82
C PHE A 50 -17.22 -10.95 -3.11
N LYS A 51 -18.51 -11.25 -3.20
CA LYS A 51 -19.36 -10.80 -4.30
C LYS A 51 -19.70 -9.31 -4.14
N SER A 52 -20.18 -8.71 -5.20
CA SER A 52 -20.76 -7.37 -5.17
C SER A 52 -22.22 -7.43 -5.64
N SER A 53 -22.97 -6.34 -5.48
CA SER A 53 -24.29 -6.19 -6.06
C SER A 53 -24.28 -6.23 -7.60
N ASP A 54 -23.13 -5.89 -8.20
CA ASP A 54 -22.86 -6.06 -9.62
C ASP A 54 -22.27 -7.47 -9.84
N PRO A 55 -23.00 -8.39 -10.53
CA PRO A 55 -22.55 -9.77 -10.71
C PRO A 55 -21.27 -9.90 -11.55
N SER A 56 -20.86 -8.84 -12.27
CA SER A 56 -19.63 -8.79 -13.05
C SER A 56 -18.39 -8.47 -12.22
N ILE A 57 -18.54 -8.08 -10.94
CA ILE A 57 -17.47 -7.63 -10.07
C ILE A 57 -17.38 -8.51 -8.82
N ASP A 58 -16.18 -8.99 -8.55
CA ASP A 58 -15.82 -9.61 -7.25
C ASP A 58 -14.70 -8.79 -6.58
N PHE A 59 -14.66 -8.83 -5.25
CA PHE A 59 -13.61 -8.23 -4.45
C PHE A 59 -12.73 -9.31 -3.82
N ILE A 60 -11.44 -9.04 -3.68
CA ILE A 60 -10.53 -9.82 -2.86
C ILE A 60 -9.92 -8.95 -1.77
N LYS A 61 -9.85 -9.50 -0.54
CA LYS A 61 -9.26 -8.84 0.63
C LYS A 61 -7.89 -9.44 0.91
N VAL A 62 -6.83 -8.66 0.69
CA VAL A 62 -5.44 -9.09 0.81
C VAL A 62 -4.65 -8.15 1.73
N ARG A 63 -3.40 -8.50 2.07
CA ARG A 63 -2.51 -7.58 2.78
C ARG A 63 -2.18 -6.39 1.89
N ALA A 64 -1.99 -5.19 2.48
CA ALA A 64 -1.72 -3.97 1.72
C ALA A 64 -0.52 -4.11 0.78
N PHE A 65 0.55 -4.78 1.22
CA PHE A 65 1.74 -5.04 0.41
C PHE A 65 1.51 -6.00 -0.76
N ASP A 66 0.50 -6.86 -0.67
CA ASP A 66 0.24 -7.87 -1.71
C ASP A 66 -0.66 -7.33 -2.84
N VAL A 67 -1.39 -6.22 -2.60
CA VAL A 67 -2.33 -5.66 -3.61
C VAL A 67 -1.63 -5.41 -4.94
N CYS A 68 -0.46 -4.75 -4.93
CA CYS A 68 0.29 -4.46 -6.15
C CYS A 68 0.69 -5.74 -6.89
N THR A 69 1.13 -6.76 -6.16
CA THR A 69 1.50 -8.05 -6.74
C THR A 69 0.31 -8.73 -7.40
N PHE A 70 -0.85 -8.80 -6.73
CA PHE A 70 -2.06 -9.38 -7.32
C PHE A 70 -2.49 -8.66 -8.61
N VAL A 71 -2.33 -7.34 -8.67
CA VAL A 71 -2.65 -6.55 -9.86
C VAL A 71 -1.57 -6.73 -10.95
N ALA A 72 -0.30 -6.65 -10.60
CA ALA A 72 0.80 -6.79 -11.56
C ALA A 72 0.76 -8.11 -12.30
N PHE A 73 0.51 -9.20 -11.59
CA PHE A 73 0.42 -10.55 -12.16
C PHE A 73 -0.96 -10.90 -12.76
N GLY A 74 -1.89 -9.95 -12.83
CA GLY A 74 -3.20 -10.11 -13.47
C GLY A 74 -4.20 -10.97 -12.70
N ALA A 75 -3.90 -11.37 -11.47
CA ALA A 75 -4.85 -12.07 -10.60
C ALA A 75 -5.98 -11.15 -10.13
N ALA A 76 -5.72 -9.86 -10.01
CA ALA A 76 -6.71 -8.80 -9.91
C ALA A 76 -6.56 -7.82 -11.09
N HIS A 77 -7.68 -7.30 -11.59
CA HIS A 77 -7.68 -6.34 -12.70
C HIS A 77 -7.46 -4.92 -12.21
N ILE A 78 -8.01 -4.62 -11.04
CA ILE A 78 -7.97 -3.32 -10.35
C ILE A 78 -7.56 -3.57 -8.91
N GLY A 79 -6.88 -2.59 -8.30
CA GLY A 79 -6.55 -2.63 -6.88
C GLY A 79 -6.57 -1.24 -6.26
N ILE A 80 -6.57 -1.21 -4.92
CA ILE A 80 -6.41 0.01 -4.16
C ILE A 80 -5.19 -0.18 -3.26
N ALA A 81 -4.17 0.63 -3.50
CA ALA A 81 -2.90 0.54 -2.79
C ALA A 81 -2.40 1.92 -2.37
N GLY A 82 -1.63 1.98 -1.29
CA GLY A 82 -0.91 3.17 -0.90
C GLY A 82 0.20 3.52 -1.90
N SER A 83 0.47 4.81 -2.10
CA SER A 83 1.55 5.24 -2.97
C SER A 83 2.93 4.74 -2.51
N ASP A 84 3.09 4.49 -1.21
CA ASP A 84 4.25 3.85 -0.61
C ASP A 84 4.51 2.45 -1.17
N VAL A 85 3.48 1.61 -1.24
CA VAL A 85 3.58 0.24 -1.77
C VAL A 85 3.79 0.25 -3.28
N ILE A 86 3.11 1.15 -3.99
CA ILE A 86 3.26 1.29 -5.45
C ILE A 86 4.71 1.65 -5.80
N GLU A 87 5.30 2.61 -5.08
CA GLU A 87 6.66 3.08 -5.32
C GLU A 87 7.73 2.11 -4.79
N GLU A 88 7.43 1.32 -3.74
CA GLU A 88 8.34 0.30 -3.22
C GLU A 88 8.55 -0.83 -4.23
N PHE A 89 7.48 -1.30 -4.89
CA PHE A 89 7.56 -2.40 -5.86
C PHE A 89 7.84 -1.93 -7.27
N ASP A 90 7.38 -0.75 -7.66
CA ASP A 90 7.62 -0.11 -8.97
C ASP A 90 7.35 -1.04 -10.17
N TYR A 91 6.25 -1.80 -10.11
CA TYR A 91 5.87 -2.74 -11.19
C TYR A 91 5.46 -2.00 -12.46
N SER A 92 6.12 -2.32 -13.59
CA SER A 92 5.81 -1.76 -14.92
C SER A 92 4.41 -2.12 -15.44
N GLU A 93 3.87 -3.26 -14.98
CA GLU A 93 2.54 -3.79 -15.35
C GLU A 93 1.39 -3.01 -14.71
N ILE A 94 1.68 -2.12 -13.77
CA ILE A 94 0.68 -1.31 -13.07
C ILE A 94 0.57 0.07 -13.71
N TYR A 95 -0.67 0.52 -13.88
CA TYR A 95 -1.02 1.90 -14.18
C TYR A 95 -1.84 2.47 -13.02
N SER A 96 -1.53 3.67 -12.57
CA SER A 96 -2.19 4.33 -11.43
C SER A 96 -2.87 5.64 -11.87
N PRO A 97 -4.12 5.57 -12.39
CA PRO A 97 -4.78 6.72 -12.97
C PRO A 97 -5.35 7.72 -11.95
N ILE A 98 -5.68 7.26 -10.73
CA ILE A 98 -6.50 8.05 -9.80
C ILE A 98 -5.92 8.05 -8.39
N LYS A 99 -5.82 9.24 -7.79
CA LYS A 99 -5.54 9.46 -6.38
C LYS A 99 -6.86 9.53 -5.61
N LEU A 100 -7.03 8.70 -4.57
CA LEU A 100 -8.31 8.55 -3.87
C LEU A 100 -8.46 9.47 -2.65
N ASN A 101 -7.41 10.14 -2.21
CA ASN A 101 -7.39 11.01 -1.01
C ASN A 101 -7.80 10.34 0.31
N ILE A 102 -7.66 9.02 0.41
CA ILE A 102 -7.90 8.21 1.60
C ILE A 102 -6.59 7.58 2.09
N GLY A 103 -6.53 7.17 3.36
CA GLY A 103 -5.36 6.56 3.96
C GLY A 103 -4.16 7.50 4.04
N LYS A 104 -4.38 8.81 4.24
CA LYS A 104 -3.32 9.82 4.28
C LYS A 104 -2.38 9.60 5.45
N CYS A 105 -1.08 9.56 5.14
CA CYS A 105 0.02 9.49 6.08
C CYS A 105 1.30 9.96 5.37
N HIS A 106 2.46 9.74 5.96
CA HIS A 106 3.72 10.01 5.30
C HIS A 106 4.76 8.95 5.67
N LEU A 107 5.72 8.71 4.79
CA LEU A 107 6.88 7.88 5.05
C LEU A 107 7.98 8.76 5.64
N SER A 108 8.56 8.32 6.76
CA SER A 108 9.57 9.10 7.48
C SER A 108 10.70 8.26 8.02
N VAL A 109 11.83 8.91 8.22
CA VAL A 109 12.94 8.42 9.02
C VAL A 109 12.68 8.79 10.46
N ALA A 110 12.79 7.81 11.37
CA ALA A 110 12.72 8.04 12.81
C ALA A 110 13.90 7.39 13.54
N ALA A 111 14.23 7.91 14.72
CA ALA A 111 15.32 7.42 15.55
C ALA A 111 15.00 7.60 17.03
N LEU A 112 15.71 6.86 17.91
CA LEU A 112 15.63 7.08 19.35
C LEU A 112 16.14 8.48 19.68
N LYS A 113 15.38 9.24 20.47
CA LYS A 113 15.76 10.58 20.95
C LYS A 113 17.14 10.61 21.62
N SER A 114 17.45 9.58 22.38
CA SER A 114 18.73 9.45 23.10
C SER A 114 19.95 9.27 22.19
N LEU A 115 19.77 8.76 20.97
CA LEU A 115 20.86 8.58 20.00
C LEU A 115 21.17 9.88 19.25
N LEU A 116 20.18 10.70 18.96
CA LEU A 116 20.36 11.95 18.20
C LEU A 116 21.22 12.98 18.92
N VAL A 117 21.19 13.01 20.26
CA VAL A 117 22.01 13.91 21.06
C VAL A 117 23.50 13.61 20.92
N LYS A 118 23.87 12.40 20.55
CA LYS A 118 25.25 11.89 20.49
C LYS A 118 25.84 11.81 19.08
N GLU A 119 25.02 12.01 18.04
CA GLU A 119 25.46 11.81 16.65
C GLU A 119 25.94 13.11 15.96
N LYS A 120 27.13 13.00 15.32
CA LYS A 120 27.58 14.02 14.39
C LYS A 120 27.10 13.64 12.97
N PRO A 121 26.35 14.50 12.25
CA PRO A 121 25.83 14.18 10.90
C PRO A 121 26.88 13.78 9.88
N LYS A 122 28.11 14.22 10.04
CA LYS A 122 29.24 13.93 9.11
C LYS A 122 29.76 12.49 9.18
N SER A 123 29.32 11.65 10.12
CA SER A 123 29.79 10.26 10.28
C SER A 123 28.92 9.21 9.57
N TRP A 124 28.02 9.61 8.69
CA TRP A 124 27.04 8.71 8.08
C TRP A 124 27.48 8.19 6.71
N SER A 125 28.60 7.51 6.65
CA SER A 125 29.03 6.85 5.41
C SER A 125 28.30 5.50 5.20
N ASN A 126 27.96 4.79 6.27
CA ASN A 126 27.23 3.52 6.24
C ASN A 126 26.29 3.44 7.44
N ILE A 127 25.00 3.27 7.19
CA ILE A 127 23.99 3.19 8.24
C ILE A 127 23.09 1.94 8.06
N ARG A 128 22.66 1.38 9.20
CA ARG A 128 21.68 0.29 9.22
C ARG A 128 20.30 0.83 9.58
N VAL A 129 19.27 0.47 8.79
CA VAL A 129 17.91 0.96 8.92
C VAL A 129 16.93 -0.21 8.87
N ALA A 130 16.07 -0.33 9.90
CA ALA A 130 14.96 -1.28 9.85
C ALA A 130 13.76 -0.64 9.13
N THR A 131 13.17 -1.39 8.21
CA THR A 131 12.09 -0.87 7.38
C THR A 131 11.27 -1.97 6.73
N LYS A 132 10.04 -1.64 6.40
CA LYS A 132 9.19 -2.42 5.50
C LYS A 132 9.41 -2.06 4.02
N TYR A 133 10.13 -0.95 3.76
CA TYR A 133 10.33 -0.31 2.47
C TYR A 133 11.82 -0.25 2.09
N PRO A 134 12.51 -1.40 1.85
CA PRO A 134 13.94 -1.41 1.58
C PRO A 134 14.35 -0.63 0.34
N ASN A 135 13.56 -0.67 -0.74
CA ASN A 135 13.89 0.01 -1.99
C ASN A 135 13.76 1.53 -1.85
N LEU A 136 12.65 2.00 -1.28
CA LEU A 136 12.44 3.43 -1.01
C LEU A 136 13.49 3.98 -0.04
N THR A 137 13.83 3.20 0.99
CA THR A 137 14.87 3.57 1.95
C THR A 137 16.22 3.73 1.29
N LYS A 138 16.67 2.74 0.50
CA LYS A 138 17.93 2.82 -0.24
C LYS A 138 17.94 4.02 -1.20
N LYS A 139 16.86 4.22 -1.97
CA LYS A 139 16.71 5.33 -2.92
C LYS A 139 16.79 6.69 -2.22
N HIS A 140 16.18 6.82 -1.03
CA HIS A 140 16.19 8.06 -0.24
C HIS A 140 17.61 8.43 0.22
N PHE A 141 18.33 7.49 0.85
CA PHE A 141 19.66 7.76 1.37
C PHE A 141 20.74 7.86 0.27
N ALA A 142 20.57 7.12 -0.83
CA ALA A 142 21.48 7.21 -1.99
C ALA A 142 21.54 8.62 -2.59
N LYS A 143 20.45 9.38 -2.57
CA LYS A 143 20.41 10.80 -3.00
C LYS A 143 21.38 11.69 -2.24
N ARG A 144 21.85 11.26 -1.06
CA ARG A 144 22.81 11.96 -0.20
C ARG A 144 24.18 11.29 -0.17
N GLY A 145 24.40 10.30 -1.04
CA GLY A 145 25.67 9.53 -1.04
C GLY A 145 25.84 8.61 0.16
N ILE A 146 24.75 8.30 0.89
CA ILE A 146 24.79 7.44 2.09
C ILE A 146 24.46 6.01 1.69
N GLN A 147 25.33 5.04 2.01
CA GLN A 147 25.04 3.63 1.88
C GLN A 147 24.20 3.14 3.04
N VAL A 148 23.15 2.37 2.73
CA VAL A 148 22.22 1.82 3.72
C VAL A 148 22.16 0.31 3.64
N GLU A 149 22.43 -0.33 4.77
CA GLU A 149 22.07 -1.72 5.03
C GLU A 149 20.63 -1.75 5.55
N THR A 150 19.71 -2.38 4.82
CA THR A 150 18.31 -2.46 5.25
C THR A 150 18.01 -3.77 5.95
N ILE A 151 17.40 -3.69 7.14
CA ILE A 151 16.81 -4.83 7.85
C ILE A 151 15.32 -4.83 7.52
N LYS A 152 14.88 -5.80 6.73
CA LYS A 152 13.46 -5.91 6.35
C LYS A 152 12.64 -6.49 7.50
N LEU A 153 11.71 -5.70 8.03
CA LEU A 153 10.69 -6.11 8.99
C LEU A 153 9.30 -5.90 8.41
N ASN A 154 8.33 -6.66 8.89
CA ASN A 154 6.93 -6.52 8.46
C ASN A 154 6.06 -5.71 9.43
N GLY A 155 6.56 -5.42 10.61
CA GLY A 155 5.91 -4.66 11.68
C GLY A 155 6.82 -4.48 12.88
N SER A 156 6.34 -3.74 13.89
CA SER A 156 7.07 -3.46 15.15
C SER A 156 8.47 -2.87 14.92
N MET A 157 8.60 -1.98 13.94
CA MET A 157 9.86 -1.34 13.57
C MET A 157 10.50 -0.63 14.75
N GLU A 158 9.67 -0.06 15.65
CA GLU A 158 10.09 0.72 16.80
C GLU A 158 10.93 -0.09 17.79
N LEU A 159 10.79 -1.41 17.82
CA LEU A 159 11.60 -2.30 18.65
C LEU A 159 13.05 -2.40 18.16
N ALA A 160 13.31 -2.26 16.87
CA ALA A 160 14.62 -2.49 16.30
C ALA A 160 15.70 -1.55 16.88
N PRO A 161 15.49 -0.24 17.05
CA PRO A 161 16.45 0.63 17.71
C PRO A 161 16.61 0.35 19.20
N ALA A 162 15.51 0.02 19.91
CA ALA A 162 15.55 -0.31 21.34
C ALA A 162 16.39 -1.57 21.59
N LEU A 163 16.32 -2.55 20.70
CA LEU A 163 17.09 -3.79 20.76
C LEU A 163 18.47 -3.69 20.08
N LYS A 164 18.91 -2.48 19.71
CA LYS A 164 20.21 -2.18 19.09
C LYS A 164 20.46 -2.89 17.76
N MET A 165 19.40 -3.29 17.04
CA MET A 165 19.52 -3.86 15.69
C MET A 165 19.93 -2.80 14.66
N CYS A 166 19.46 -1.58 14.86
CA CYS A 166 19.74 -0.42 13.99
C CYS A 166 19.67 0.88 14.80
N ARG A 167 20.06 1.99 14.18
CA ARG A 167 19.92 3.32 14.81
C ARG A 167 18.70 4.08 14.32
N ARG A 168 18.19 3.72 13.15
CA ARG A 168 17.07 4.39 12.48
C ARG A 168 16.09 3.39 11.94
N ILE A 169 14.86 3.84 11.82
CA ILE A 169 13.80 3.14 11.11
C ILE A 169 13.25 4.02 10.00
N VAL A 170 12.68 3.40 8.97
CA VAL A 170 11.84 4.06 7.98
C VAL A 170 10.49 3.37 7.99
N ASP A 171 9.45 4.12 8.38
CA ASP A 171 8.09 3.60 8.46
C ASP A 171 7.05 4.70 8.21
N LEU A 172 5.78 4.29 8.07
CA LEU A 172 4.66 5.18 7.91
C LEU A 172 4.32 5.87 9.24
N VAL A 173 4.17 7.17 9.17
CA VAL A 173 3.73 8.00 10.28
C VAL A 173 2.41 8.67 9.92
N SER A 174 1.39 8.46 10.75
CA SER A 174 0.10 9.13 10.64
C SER A 174 -0.02 10.22 11.70
N THR A 175 -0.01 9.84 12.97
CA THR A 175 -0.11 10.77 14.12
C THR A 175 1.18 10.86 14.92
N GLY A 176 2.14 9.98 14.67
CA GLY A 176 3.39 9.89 15.44
C GLY A 176 3.24 9.31 16.85
N LYS A 177 2.03 8.89 17.25
CA LYS A 177 1.77 8.37 18.61
C LYS A 177 2.62 7.15 18.93
N THR A 178 2.68 6.18 18.03
CA THR A 178 3.48 4.94 18.22
C THR A 178 4.96 5.24 18.38
N LEU A 179 5.51 6.15 17.56
CA LEU A 179 6.91 6.59 17.69
C LEU A 179 7.16 7.16 19.10
N LYS A 180 6.31 8.10 19.52
CA LYS A 180 6.44 8.77 20.82
C LYS A 180 6.36 7.80 21.99
N GLU A 181 5.42 6.87 21.97
CA GLU A 181 5.25 5.84 23.03
C GLU A 181 6.46 4.91 23.13
N ASN A 182 7.23 4.74 22.05
CA ASN A 182 8.44 3.92 22.03
C ASN A 182 9.75 4.76 22.10
N GLY A 183 9.66 6.01 22.50
CA GLY A 183 10.83 6.89 22.70
C GLY A 183 11.54 7.32 21.39
N LEU A 184 10.89 7.14 20.25
CA LEU A 184 11.38 7.60 18.95
C LEU A 184 10.83 8.98 18.62
N ILE A 185 11.59 9.70 17.83
CA ILE A 185 11.17 10.93 17.19
C ILE A 185 11.34 10.85 15.68
N GLU A 186 10.46 11.53 14.97
CA GLU A 186 10.57 11.72 13.54
C GLU A 186 11.75 12.66 13.25
N VAL A 187 12.68 12.21 12.40
CA VAL A 187 13.88 12.97 12.05
C VAL A 187 13.69 13.68 10.72
N GLU A 188 13.05 13.00 9.79
CA GLU A 188 12.91 13.47 8.43
C GLU A 188 11.72 12.82 7.73
N LYS A 189 10.93 13.64 7.04
CA LYS A 189 9.85 13.19 6.18
C LYS A 189 10.38 12.90 4.78
N ILE A 190 10.10 11.72 4.25
CA ILE A 190 10.52 11.30 2.92
C ILE A 190 9.51 11.76 1.88
N PHE A 191 8.23 11.37 2.00
CA PHE A 191 7.14 11.85 1.15
C PHE A 191 5.75 11.58 1.75
N ASN A 192 4.74 12.27 1.21
CA ASN A 192 3.34 12.06 1.59
C ASN A 192 2.76 10.84 0.91
N VAL A 193 2.03 10.04 1.67
CA VAL A 193 1.37 8.82 1.22
C VAL A 193 -0.14 9.00 1.18
N THR A 194 -0.75 8.49 0.14
CA THR A 194 -2.21 8.37 -0.02
C THR A 194 -2.54 7.16 -0.86
N SER A 195 -3.75 6.65 -0.74
CA SER A 195 -4.21 5.54 -1.58
C SER A 195 -4.46 5.99 -3.01
N LYS A 196 -4.15 5.10 -3.93
CA LYS A 196 -4.39 5.27 -5.37
C LYS A 196 -5.16 4.07 -5.91
N LEU A 197 -5.96 4.30 -6.94
CA LEU A 197 -6.47 3.24 -7.78
C LEU A 197 -5.35 2.77 -8.70
N ILE A 198 -5.13 1.46 -8.75
CA ILE A 198 -4.17 0.82 -9.65
C ILE A 198 -4.86 -0.17 -10.56
N VAL A 199 -4.37 -0.31 -11.77
CA VAL A 199 -4.95 -1.15 -12.81
C VAL A 199 -3.85 -1.94 -13.51
N ASN A 200 -4.11 -3.21 -13.81
CA ASN A 200 -3.24 -4.00 -14.67
C ASN A 200 -3.28 -3.44 -16.09
N ARG A 201 -2.13 -3.12 -16.68
CA ARG A 201 -2.03 -2.48 -18.01
C ARG A 201 -2.61 -3.33 -19.13
N SER A 202 -2.38 -4.65 -19.09
CA SER A 202 -2.91 -5.56 -20.09
C SER A 202 -4.43 -5.68 -19.98
N ALA A 203 -4.95 -5.81 -18.76
CA ALA A 203 -6.39 -5.83 -18.52
C ALA A 203 -7.08 -4.54 -18.96
N LEU A 204 -6.45 -3.38 -18.72
CA LEU A 204 -6.97 -2.09 -19.16
C LEU A 204 -7.15 -1.99 -20.70
N LYS A 205 -6.21 -2.59 -21.46
CA LYS A 205 -6.24 -2.59 -22.93
C LYS A 205 -7.25 -3.59 -23.49
N THR A 206 -7.48 -4.70 -22.80
CA THR A 206 -8.28 -5.84 -23.32
C THR A 206 -9.71 -5.88 -22.82
N ASN A 207 -10.04 -5.16 -21.75
CA ASN A 207 -11.35 -5.21 -21.11
C ASN A 207 -11.97 -3.81 -20.95
N LEU A 208 -12.92 -3.47 -21.82
CA LEU A 208 -13.60 -2.18 -21.84
C LEU A 208 -14.42 -1.89 -20.56
N GLU A 209 -14.87 -2.93 -19.84
CA GLU A 209 -15.65 -2.76 -18.61
C GLU A 209 -14.78 -2.14 -17.49
N ILE A 210 -13.46 -2.36 -17.52
CA ILE A 210 -12.53 -1.73 -16.57
C ILE A 210 -12.62 -0.21 -16.65
N ASN A 211 -12.71 0.35 -17.87
CA ASN A 211 -12.83 1.79 -18.06
C ASN A 211 -14.13 2.34 -17.45
N LYS A 212 -15.23 1.59 -17.49
CA LYS A 212 -16.50 2.00 -16.86
C LYS A 212 -16.36 2.04 -15.33
N ILE A 213 -15.63 1.07 -14.76
CA ILE A 213 -15.36 1.04 -13.31
C ILE A 213 -14.47 2.22 -12.92
N ILE A 214 -13.38 2.47 -13.66
CA ILE A 214 -12.48 3.62 -13.41
C ILE A 214 -13.26 4.94 -13.39
N LYS A 215 -14.21 5.15 -14.32
CA LYS A 215 -15.06 6.34 -14.36
C LYS A 215 -15.88 6.52 -13.08
N LYS A 216 -16.33 5.43 -12.43
CA LYS A 216 -17.04 5.53 -11.13
C LYS A 216 -16.15 6.11 -10.02
N PHE A 217 -14.83 5.92 -10.10
CA PHE A 217 -13.88 6.45 -9.13
C PHE A 217 -13.51 7.92 -9.37
N LEU A 218 -13.86 8.50 -10.52
CA LEU A 218 -13.62 9.90 -10.84
C LEU A 218 -14.77 10.82 -10.37
N ASN A 219 -15.96 10.28 -10.14
CA ASN A 219 -17.17 10.98 -9.66
C ASN A 219 -17.24 10.91 -8.11
#